data_a01da479b2f563eb7a68680724ac81cb
#
_entry.id   a01da479b2f563eb7a68680724ac81cb
#
_cell.length_a   1.000
_cell.length_b   1.000
_cell.length_c   1.000
_cell.angle_alpha   90.00
_cell.angle_beta   90.00
_cell.angle_gamma   90.00
#
_symmetry.space_group_name_H-M   'P 1'
#
loop_
_entity.id
_entity.type
_entity.pdbx_description
1 polymer ?
#
loop_
_entity_poly.entity_id
_entity_poly.type
_entity_poly.pdbx_seq_one_letter_code
_entity_poly.pdbx_strand_id
1 'polypeptide(L)'
;MNEIRDLIVGIDFGKEYSQICYYDRKGDEARSLSMKAGGNQYEAPCILCWRPEQKDYCVGLEADYFVREKGGVMIDDVYGICEKSDSVLVEGQELAPWEILAQFLQGMLKFLGVAELVKNTKCVAVTLPGLTEIQVENFQKAFEIIGFPHEKYMLLDYGESFYYYVLSQKRETWNRSVGWYAFTPENVSFRKMTMNSATKPVTVKLEEAVETELPAEGQERDSEFGKFVQKTLGRDLFSSIQITGDGFSQDWAEQSVRLLCYQKRKVFYGNNLFAKGACCRKRENRKQGIKGISLFKRFSGYG
;
A
#
# COMPACT_ATOMS: atom_id res chain seq x y z
N MET A 1 28.59 -2.65 15.19
CA MET A 1 27.26 -2.67 14.51
C MET A 1 26.61 -1.31 14.69
N ASN A 2 26.32 -0.59 13.63
CA ASN A 2 25.54 0.65 13.75
C ASN A 2 24.13 0.27 14.15
N GLU A 3 23.72 0.59 15.37
CA GLU A 3 22.34 0.43 15.82
C GLU A 3 21.41 1.20 14.88
N ILE A 4 20.51 0.49 14.24
CA ILE A 4 19.45 1.10 13.42
C ILE A 4 18.46 1.72 14.41
N ARG A 5 18.50 3.04 14.57
CA ARG A 5 17.60 3.80 15.44
C ARG A 5 16.63 4.63 14.63
N ASP A 6 15.46 4.89 15.20
CA ASP A 6 14.39 5.73 14.59
C ASP A 6 13.94 5.23 13.20
N LEU A 7 13.78 3.93 13.04
CA LEU A 7 13.30 3.32 11.82
C LEU A 7 11.90 3.85 11.48
N ILE A 8 11.68 4.19 10.22
CA ILE A 8 10.34 4.49 9.70
C ILE A 8 9.98 3.35 8.76
N VAL A 9 8.85 2.72 9.01
CA VAL A 9 8.35 1.55 8.28
C VAL A 9 7.03 1.90 7.60
N GLY A 10 6.84 1.46 6.38
CA GLY A 10 5.58 1.48 5.66
C GLY A 10 5.16 0.04 5.36
N ILE A 11 3.94 -0.30 5.69
CA ILE A 11 3.33 -1.59 5.36
C ILE A 11 2.12 -1.32 4.49
N ASP A 12 2.09 -1.92 3.31
CA ASP A 12 0.90 -2.06 2.52
C ASP A 12 0.20 -3.35 2.95
N PHE A 13 -0.99 -3.23 3.50
CA PHE A 13 -1.82 -4.33 3.94
C PHE A 13 -3.00 -4.47 2.96
N GLY A 14 -2.74 -5.17 1.86
CA GLY A 14 -3.72 -5.44 0.82
C GLY A 14 -4.53 -6.70 1.10
N LYS A 15 -5.55 -6.93 0.25
CA LYS A 15 -6.43 -8.11 0.39
C LYS A 15 -5.70 -9.42 0.13
N GLU A 16 -4.96 -9.50 -0.95
CA GLU A 16 -4.26 -10.70 -1.39
C GLU A 16 -2.78 -10.68 -1.00
N TYR A 17 -2.15 -9.51 -1.10
CA TYR A 17 -0.73 -9.33 -0.87
C TYR A 17 -0.47 -8.16 0.06
N SER A 18 0.57 -8.32 0.85
CA SER A 18 1.14 -7.26 1.69
C SER A 18 2.58 -6.98 1.29
N GLN A 19 3.01 -5.75 1.50
CA GLN A 19 4.38 -5.31 1.21
C GLN A 19 4.91 -4.50 2.37
N ILE A 20 6.22 -4.54 2.57
CA ILE A 20 6.89 -3.75 3.59
C ILE A 20 8.02 -2.93 2.98
N CYS A 21 8.17 -1.71 3.43
CA CYS A 21 9.29 -0.85 3.11
C CYS A 21 9.84 -0.15 4.35
N TYR A 22 11.04 0.35 4.25
CA TYR A 22 11.66 1.20 5.26
C TYR A 22 12.28 2.45 4.63
N TYR A 23 12.40 3.50 5.42
CA TYR A 23 13.04 4.72 4.96
C TYR A 23 14.55 4.64 5.12
N ASP A 24 15.26 4.59 3.99
CA ASP A 24 16.73 4.67 3.96
C ASP A 24 17.18 6.13 4.08
N ARG A 25 17.76 6.48 5.22
CA ARG A 25 18.23 7.84 5.48
C ARG A 25 19.45 8.23 4.65
N LYS A 26 20.27 7.26 4.24
CA LYS A 26 21.46 7.52 3.43
C LYS A 26 21.06 7.84 1.99
N GLY A 27 20.16 7.05 1.42
CA GLY A 27 19.61 7.27 0.09
C GLY A 27 18.52 8.35 0.05
N ASP A 28 18.00 8.80 1.20
CA ASP A 28 16.88 9.74 1.32
C ASP A 28 15.61 9.28 0.59
N GLU A 29 15.36 7.97 0.60
CA GLU A 29 14.25 7.33 -0.12
C GLU A 29 13.62 6.18 0.67
N ALA A 30 12.35 5.86 0.33
CA ALA A 30 11.69 4.65 0.81
C ALA A 30 12.11 3.45 -0.05
N ARG A 31 12.64 2.40 0.60
CA ARG A 31 13.09 1.16 -0.04
C ARG A 31 12.18 0.01 0.30
N SER A 32 11.68 -0.68 -0.72
CA SER A 32 10.93 -1.93 -0.55
C SER A 32 11.87 -3.04 -0.06
N LEU A 33 11.37 -3.84 0.86
CA LEU A 33 12.08 -5.01 1.37
C LEU A 33 11.65 -6.25 0.57
N SER A 34 12.63 -6.97 0.03
CA SER A 34 12.33 -8.24 -0.63
C SER A 34 11.98 -9.32 0.38
N MET A 35 10.91 -10.06 0.12
CA MET A 35 10.48 -11.21 0.93
C MET A 35 11.40 -12.42 0.74
N LYS A 36 12.25 -12.40 -0.28
CA LYS A 36 13.22 -13.45 -0.58
C LYS A 36 14.63 -12.87 -0.60
N ALA A 37 15.51 -13.42 0.21
CA ALA A 37 16.89 -12.95 0.30
C ALA A 37 17.56 -12.95 -1.07
N GLY A 38 18.12 -11.80 -1.49
CA GLY A 38 18.77 -11.62 -2.78
C GLY A 38 17.83 -11.61 -4.01
N GLY A 39 16.51 -11.59 -3.80
CA GLY A 39 15.51 -11.57 -4.85
C GLY A 39 14.81 -10.21 -5.00
N ASN A 40 13.94 -10.13 -6.00
CA ASN A 40 13.11 -8.97 -6.30
C ASN A 40 11.61 -9.22 -6.01
N GLN A 41 11.31 -10.16 -5.12
CA GLN A 41 9.94 -10.45 -4.71
C GLN A 41 9.57 -9.60 -3.52
N TYR A 42 8.74 -8.59 -3.73
CA TYR A 42 8.34 -7.62 -2.70
C TYR A 42 6.96 -7.91 -2.11
N GLU A 43 6.17 -8.72 -2.77
CA GLU A 43 4.81 -9.10 -2.38
C GLU A 43 4.84 -10.39 -1.56
N ALA A 44 4.21 -10.34 -0.39
CA ALA A 44 3.96 -11.48 0.47
C ALA A 44 2.46 -11.78 0.46
N PRO A 45 2.03 -13.02 0.26
CA PRO A 45 0.63 -13.39 0.43
C PRO A 45 0.10 -12.94 1.79
N CYS A 46 -1.13 -12.42 1.82
CA CYS A 46 -1.77 -11.95 3.06
C CYS A 46 -2.37 -13.12 3.85
N ILE A 47 -1.53 -14.12 4.15
CA ILE A 47 -1.87 -15.34 4.88
C ILE A 47 -0.98 -15.50 6.11
N LEU A 48 -1.53 -16.14 7.13
CA LEU A 48 -0.84 -16.53 8.35
C LEU A 48 -0.90 -18.07 8.47
N CYS A 49 0.14 -18.69 8.97
CA CYS A 49 0.20 -20.11 9.22
C CYS A 49 0.59 -20.37 10.67
N TRP A 50 -0.22 -21.12 11.39
CA TRP A 50 0.15 -21.74 12.65
C TRP A 50 1.00 -22.97 12.40
N ARG A 51 2.17 -23.08 13.05
CA ARG A 51 3.07 -24.22 12.99
C ARG A 51 2.99 -25.04 14.28
N PRO A 52 2.26 -26.17 14.30
CA PRO A 52 1.98 -26.92 15.53
C PRO A 52 3.25 -27.43 16.24
N GLU A 53 4.27 -27.86 15.48
CA GLU A 53 5.52 -28.37 16.04
C GLU A 53 6.36 -27.26 16.70
N GLN A 54 6.42 -26.08 16.09
CA GLN A 54 7.18 -24.92 16.58
C GLN A 54 6.40 -24.11 17.61
N LYS A 55 5.09 -24.27 17.66
CA LYS A 55 4.14 -23.51 18.48
C LYS A 55 4.24 -22.00 18.25
N ASP A 56 4.33 -21.61 16.98
CA ASP A 56 4.43 -20.21 16.56
C ASP A 56 3.72 -19.94 15.23
N TYR A 57 3.76 -18.68 14.79
CA TYR A 57 3.18 -18.24 13.54
C TYR A 57 4.24 -17.77 12.54
N CYS A 58 4.01 -18.07 11.26
CA CYS A 58 4.76 -17.50 10.14
C CYS A 58 3.82 -16.86 9.12
N VAL A 59 4.34 -15.98 8.27
CA VAL A 59 3.56 -15.15 7.33
C VAL A 59 4.08 -15.22 5.90
N GLY A 60 3.22 -14.86 4.96
CA GLY A 60 3.60 -14.68 3.57
C GLY A 60 4.11 -15.96 2.92
N LEU A 61 5.24 -15.88 2.22
CA LEU A 61 5.81 -17.03 1.50
C LEU A 61 6.21 -18.19 2.41
N GLU A 62 6.65 -17.90 3.63
CA GLU A 62 6.96 -18.95 4.61
C GLU A 62 5.68 -19.67 5.04
N ALA A 63 4.60 -18.92 5.26
CA ALA A 63 3.29 -19.51 5.58
C ALA A 63 2.80 -20.41 4.45
N ASP A 64 2.84 -19.96 3.21
CA ASP A 64 2.47 -20.77 2.04
C ASP A 64 3.27 -22.08 1.96
N TYR A 65 4.58 -22.00 2.17
CA TYR A 65 5.46 -23.17 2.20
C TYR A 65 5.07 -24.16 3.31
N PHE A 66 4.88 -23.68 4.56
CA PHE A 66 4.53 -24.56 5.67
C PHE A 66 3.16 -25.22 5.50
N VAL A 67 2.18 -24.49 4.96
CA VAL A 67 0.85 -25.05 4.65
C VAL A 67 0.95 -26.19 3.63
N ARG A 68 1.73 -26.00 2.57
CA ARG A 68 1.81 -26.98 1.47
C ARG A 68 2.68 -28.19 1.80
N GLU A 69 3.79 -27.99 2.51
CA GLU A 69 4.86 -28.97 2.60
C GLU A 69 5.05 -29.54 4.02
N LYS A 70 4.55 -28.89 5.05
CA LYS A 70 4.89 -29.18 6.45
C LYS A 70 3.68 -29.37 7.38
N GLY A 71 2.47 -29.40 6.83
CA GLY A 71 1.26 -29.59 7.63
C GLY A 71 0.93 -28.42 8.55
N GLY A 72 1.35 -27.23 8.19
CA GLY A 72 0.96 -26.01 8.88
C GLY A 72 -0.55 -25.73 8.70
N VAL A 73 -1.15 -25.08 9.69
CA VAL A 73 -2.58 -24.72 9.67
C VAL A 73 -2.72 -23.32 9.08
N MET A 74 -3.37 -23.23 7.93
CA MET A 74 -3.58 -21.97 7.25
C MET A 74 -4.67 -21.14 7.94
N ILE A 75 -4.38 -19.86 8.13
CA ILE A 75 -5.34 -18.82 8.45
C ILE A 75 -5.37 -17.89 7.23
N ASP A 76 -6.36 -18.15 6.38
CA ASP A 76 -6.55 -17.42 5.14
C ASP A 76 -7.29 -16.10 5.38
N ASP A 77 -7.25 -15.22 4.37
CA ASP A 77 -7.99 -13.95 4.35
C ASP A 77 -7.80 -13.12 5.64
N VAL A 78 -6.53 -12.94 6.05
CA VAL A 78 -6.21 -12.10 7.22
C VAL A 78 -6.78 -10.67 7.06
N TYR A 79 -6.87 -10.18 5.82
CA TYR A 79 -7.50 -8.90 5.53
C TYR A 79 -8.99 -8.91 5.87
N GLY A 80 -9.76 -9.89 5.38
CA GLY A 80 -11.19 -9.99 5.67
C GLY A 80 -11.48 -10.31 7.14
N ILE A 81 -10.55 -11.01 7.84
CA ILE A 81 -10.63 -11.20 9.28
C ILE A 81 -10.55 -9.86 10.02
N CYS A 82 -9.64 -8.98 9.61
CA CYS A 82 -9.50 -7.68 10.28
C CYS A 82 -10.69 -6.73 10.05
N GLU A 83 -11.60 -7.04 9.12
CA GLU A 83 -12.86 -6.32 8.90
C GLU A 83 -14.01 -6.81 9.79
N LYS A 84 -13.77 -7.84 10.61
CA LYS A 84 -14.79 -8.48 11.48
C LYS A 84 -14.54 -8.17 12.95
N SER A 85 -15.59 -8.32 13.74
CA SER A 85 -15.54 -8.28 15.21
C SER A 85 -15.55 -9.69 15.83
N ASP A 86 -15.99 -10.71 15.07
CA ASP A 86 -16.19 -12.06 15.56
C ASP A 86 -14.88 -12.84 15.59
N SER A 87 -14.74 -13.68 16.63
CA SER A 87 -13.58 -14.57 16.76
C SER A 87 -13.51 -15.62 15.64
N VAL A 88 -12.29 -16.04 15.34
CA VAL A 88 -12.00 -17.11 14.37
C VAL A 88 -11.48 -18.32 15.12
N LEU A 89 -12.00 -19.50 14.79
CA LEU A 89 -11.57 -20.75 15.38
C LEU A 89 -10.34 -21.30 14.65
N VAL A 90 -9.20 -21.39 15.35
CA VAL A 90 -7.95 -21.95 14.85
C VAL A 90 -7.53 -23.11 15.76
N GLU A 91 -7.48 -24.33 15.24
CA GLU A 91 -7.10 -25.53 16.01
C GLU A 91 -7.86 -25.69 17.35
N GLY A 92 -9.15 -25.36 17.35
CA GLY A 92 -10.00 -25.44 18.55
C GLY A 92 -9.82 -24.28 19.54
N GLN A 93 -8.99 -23.31 19.24
CA GLN A 93 -8.83 -22.08 20.01
C GLN A 93 -9.55 -20.94 19.32
N GLU A 94 -10.39 -20.21 20.04
CA GLU A 94 -10.97 -18.96 19.56
C GLU A 94 -9.95 -17.83 19.64
N LEU A 95 -9.66 -17.21 18.50
CA LEU A 95 -8.77 -16.05 18.38
C LEU A 95 -9.57 -14.85 17.94
N ALA A 96 -9.35 -13.71 18.60
CA ALA A 96 -9.93 -12.47 18.17
C ALA A 96 -9.21 -11.94 16.90
N PRO A 97 -9.91 -11.17 16.02
CA PRO A 97 -9.31 -10.62 14.81
C PRO A 97 -8.00 -9.85 15.05
N TRP A 98 -7.92 -9.10 16.12
CA TRP A 98 -6.71 -8.33 16.48
C TRP A 98 -5.55 -9.22 16.94
N GLU A 99 -5.80 -10.42 17.47
CA GLU A 99 -4.73 -11.36 17.83
C GLU A 99 -4.11 -11.95 16.56
N ILE A 100 -4.92 -12.33 15.59
CA ILE A 100 -4.48 -12.79 14.27
C ILE A 100 -3.70 -11.69 13.57
N LEU A 101 -4.24 -10.48 13.56
CA LEU A 101 -3.60 -9.31 12.96
C LEU A 101 -2.26 -8.97 13.63
N ALA A 102 -2.17 -9.10 14.97
CA ALA A 102 -0.92 -8.89 15.71
C ALA A 102 0.16 -9.90 15.28
N GLN A 103 -0.19 -11.18 15.13
CA GLN A 103 0.75 -12.20 14.64
C GLN A 103 1.22 -11.90 13.22
N PHE A 104 0.29 -11.50 12.34
CA PHE A 104 0.64 -11.13 10.97
C PHE A 104 1.59 -9.92 10.91
N LEU A 105 1.26 -8.84 11.61
CA LEU A 105 2.09 -7.64 11.66
C LEU A 105 3.47 -7.91 12.28
N GLN A 106 3.54 -8.70 13.37
CA GLN A 106 4.82 -9.12 13.94
C GLN A 106 5.67 -9.91 12.95
N GLY A 107 5.04 -10.85 12.21
CA GLY A 107 5.70 -11.61 11.17
C GLY A 107 6.27 -10.71 10.07
N MET A 108 5.48 -9.76 9.56
CA MET A 108 5.94 -8.79 8.55
C MET A 108 7.09 -7.93 9.08
N LEU A 109 7.00 -7.45 10.31
CA LEU A 109 8.03 -6.62 10.91
C LEU A 109 9.34 -7.37 11.20
N LYS A 110 9.31 -8.68 11.42
CA LYS A 110 10.51 -9.53 11.58
C LYS A 110 11.41 -9.52 10.35
N PHE A 111 10.87 -9.34 9.14
CA PHE A 111 11.67 -9.24 7.91
C PHE A 111 12.67 -8.07 7.94
N LEU A 112 12.45 -7.05 8.75
CA LEU A 112 13.38 -5.94 8.92
C LEU A 112 14.69 -6.34 9.59
N GLY A 113 14.74 -7.50 10.28
CA GLY A 113 15.94 -8.00 10.96
C GLY A 113 16.46 -7.07 12.08
N VAL A 114 15.61 -6.25 12.67
CA VAL A 114 15.98 -5.24 13.68
C VAL A 114 15.69 -5.79 15.07
N ALA A 115 16.71 -5.83 15.92
CA ALA A 115 16.55 -6.15 17.34
C ALA A 115 15.82 -5.01 18.07
N GLU A 116 15.11 -5.33 19.18
CA GLU A 116 14.35 -4.37 19.98
C GLU A 116 13.48 -3.45 19.09
N LEU A 117 12.69 -4.07 18.19
CA LEU A 117 11.98 -3.40 17.11
C LEU A 117 11.18 -2.19 17.57
N VAL A 118 10.38 -2.33 18.64
CA VAL A 118 9.53 -1.24 19.17
C VAL A 118 10.39 -0.05 19.62
N LYS A 119 11.53 -0.31 20.29
CA LYS A 119 12.45 0.73 20.77
C LYS A 119 13.12 1.47 19.61
N ASN A 120 13.59 0.72 18.62
CA ASN A 120 14.35 1.23 17.49
C ASN A 120 13.47 1.79 16.34
N THR A 121 12.15 1.60 16.43
CA THR A 121 11.19 2.14 15.46
C THR A 121 10.63 3.48 15.94
N LYS A 122 10.68 4.45 15.05
CA LYS A 122 10.05 5.75 15.22
C LYS A 122 8.57 5.74 14.82
N CYS A 123 8.24 5.03 13.75
CA CYS A 123 6.88 4.94 13.26
C CYS A 123 6.69 3.74 12.35
N VAL A 124 5.56 3.04 12.53
CA VAL A 124 5.00 2.10 11.56
C VAL A 124 3.75 2.75 10.95
N ALA A 125 3.75 2.96 9.65
CA ALA A 125 2.59 3.43 8.91
C ALA A 125 2.01 2.26 8.12
N VAL A 126 0.77 1.87 8.42
CA VAL A 126 0.06 0.83 7.67
C VAL A 126 -0.93 1.50 6.72
N THR A 127 -0.95 1.08 5.47
CA THR A 127 -1.89 1.56 4.47
C THR A 127 -2.77 0.44 3.96
N LEU A 128 -4.04 0.74 3.74
CA LEU A 128 -5.09 -0.18 3.32
C LEU A 128 -5.88 0.40 2.13
N PRO A 129 -6.58 -0.44 1.34
CA PRO A 129 -7.49 0.03 0.28
C PRO A 129 -8.55 1.01 0.78
N GLY A 130 -9.08 0.78 1.99
CA GLY A 130 -10.01 1.64 2.72
C GLY A 130 -9.86 1.41 4.22
N LEU A 131 -10.45 2.27 5.03
CA LEU A 131 -10.43 2.16 6.49
C LEU A 131 -11.86 2.18 7.02
N THR A 132 -12.23 1.12 7.75
CA THR A 132 -13.47 1.03 8.53
C THR A 132 -13.17 1.23 10.02
N GLU A 133 -14.19 1.57 10.82
CA GLU A 133 -14.04 1.71 12.27
C GLU A 133 -13.56 0.40 12.91
N ILE A 134 -14.11 -0.74 12.48
CA ILE A 134 -13.71 -2.07 12.98
C ILE A 134 -12.23 -2.35 12.68
N GLN A 135 -11.76 -2.04 11.47
CA GLN A 135 -10.34 -2.17 11.14
C GLN A 135 -9.47 -1.28 12.03
N VAL A 136 -9.87 -0.03 12.25
CA VAL A 136 -9.11 0.88 13.12
C VAL A 136 -9.01 0.31 14.54
N GLU A 137 -10.10 -0.19 15.13
CA GLU A 137 -10.09 -0.81 16.45
C GLU A 137 -9.21 -2.07 16.51
N ASN A 138 -9.31 -2.94 15.51
CA ASN A 138 -8.51 -4.16 15.44
C ASN A 138 -7.01 -3.85 15.32
N PHE A 139 -6.64 -2.87 14.50
CA PHE A 139 -5.24 -2.41 14.42
C PHE A 139 -4.73 -1.79 15.73
N GLN A 140 -5.55 -1.00 16.43
CA GLN A 140 -5.18 -0.43 17.73
C GLN A 140 -4.85 -1.55 18.74
N LYS A 141 -5.75 -2.52 18.90
CA LYS A 141 -5.56 -3.67 19.80
C LYS A 141 -4.35 -4.54 19.37
N ALA A 142 -4.18 -4.76 18.06
CA ALA A 142 -3.03 -5.50 17.55
C ALA A 142 -1.70 -4.80 17.86
N PHE A 143 -1.60 -3.49 17.68
CA PHE A 143 -0.40 -2.73 18.03
C PHE A 143 -0.13 -2.70 19.54
N GLU A 144 -1.17 -2.69 20.39
CA GLU A 144 -1.04 -2.85 21.84
C GLU A 144 -0.42 -4.20 22.20
N ILE A 145 -0.88 -5.31 21.60
CA ILE A 145 -0.30 -6.65 21.79
C ILE A 145 1.18 -6.68 21.39
N ILE A 146 1.54 -6.03 20.28
CA ILE A 146 2.92 -5.96 19.78
C ILE A 146 3.79 -5.06 20.70
N GLY A 147 3.17 -4.18 21.48
CA GLY A 147 3.84 -3.23 22.38
C GLY A 147 4.17 -1.89 21.74
N PHE A 148 3.55 -1.53 20.60
CA PHE A 148 3.71 -0.20 20.01
C PHE A 148 2.77 0.81 20.67
N PRO A 149 3.28 1.89 21.27
CA PRO A 149 2.45 2.96 21.76
C PRO A 149 1.81 3.75 20.60
N HIS A 150 0.64 4.35 20.85
CA HIS A 150 -0.20 5.01 19.83
C HIS A 150 0.56 6.04 18.96
N GLU A 151 1.50 6.76 19.53
CA GLU A 151 2.31 7.75 18.81
C GLU A 151 3.34 7.15 17.84
N LYS A 152 3.57 5.84 17.89
CA LYS A 152 4.52 5.12 17.05
C LYS A 152 3.90 4.40 15.85
N TYR A 153 2.59 4.43 15.69
CA TYR A 153 1.96 3.89 14.48
C TYR A 153 0.92 4.84 13.90
N MET A 154 0.51 4.58 12.70
CA MET A 154 -0.58 5.27 12.02
C MET A 154 -1.21 4.40 10.94
N LEU A 155 -2.48 4.65 10.66
CA LEU A 155 -3.23 4.01 9.59
C LEU A 155 -3.51 5.05 8.49
N LEU A 156 -3.44 4.64 7.25
CA LEU A 156 -3.64 5.44 6.05
C LEU A 156 -4.52 4.67 5.07
N ASP A 157 -5.34 5.37 4.31
CA ASP A 157 -5.93 4.80 3.11
C ASP A 157 -4.95 4.89 1.91
N TYR A 158 -5.25 4.15 0.84
CA TYR A 158 -4.45 4.17 -0.39
C TYR A 158 -4.38 5.56 -1.03
N GLY A 159 -5.44 6.36 -0.91
CA GLY A 159 -5.45 7.72 -1.41
C GLY A 159 -4.43 8.60 -0.68
N GLU A 160 -4.35 8.50 0.65
CA GLU A 160 -3.35 9.21 1.44
C GLU A 160 -1.93 8.76 1.10
N SER A 161 -1.72 7.45 1.01
CA SER A 161 -0.41 6.90 0.64
C SER A 161 0.00 7.31 -0.77
N PHE A 162 -0.93 7.37 -1.71
CA PHE A 162 -0.69 7.89 -3.04
C PHE A 162 -0.23 9.35 -3.01
N TYR A 163 -0.87 10.23 -2.23
CA TYR A 163 -0.42 11.61 -2.06
C TYR A 163 1.03 11.68 -1.60
N TYR A 164 1.36 10.98 -0.52
CA TYR A 164 2.71 11.05 0.06
C TYR A 164 3.76 10.47 -0.88
N TYR A 165 3.42 9.41 -1.61
CA TYR A 165 4.29 8.87 -2.64
C TYR A 165 4.57 9.88 -3.74
N VAL A 166 3.53 10.43 -4.36
CA VAL A 166 3.66 11.38 -5.47
C VAL A 166 4.45 12.62 -5.05
N LEU A 167 4.12 13.20 -3.89
CA LEU A 167 4.79 14.40 -3.39
C LEU A 167 6.25 14.15 -2.97
N SER A 168 6.62 12.90 -2.68
CA SER A 168 8.01 12.52 -2.40
C SER A 168 8.89 12.44 -3.65
N GLN A 169 8.27 12.35 -4.84
CA GLN A 169 8.98 12.24 -6.11
C GLN A 169 9.51 13.60 -6.57
N LYS A 170 10.31 13.60 -7.64
CA LYS A 170 10.82 14.83 -8.25
C LYS A 170 9.68 15.74 -8.72
N ARG A 171 9.77 17.03 -8.48
CA ARG A 171 8.75 18.05 -8.80
C ARG A 171 8.23 17.96 -10.23
N GLU A 172 9.06 17.62 -11.19
CA GLU A 172 8.70 17.48 -12.59
C GLU A 172 7.67 16.39 -12.89
N THR A 173 7.52 15.40 -11.97
CA THR A 173 6.54 14.30 -12.11
C THR A 173 5.17 14.66 -11.55
N TRP A 174 5.03 15.79 -10.87
CA TRP A 174 3.78 16.22 -10.25
C TRP A 174 3.54 17.76 -10.26
N ASN A 175 4.23 18.49 -11.15
CA ASN A 175 4.00 19.94 -11.29
C ASN A 175 2.67 20.29 -11.98
N ARG A 176 2.01 19.30 -12.58
CA ARG A 176 0.65 19.34 -13.14
C ARG A 176 -0.16 18.19 -12.52
N SER A 177 -1.34 17.89 -13.08
CA SER A 177 -2.13 16.75 -12.64
C SER A 177 -1.34 15.45 -12.71
N VAL A 178 -1.66 14.52 -11.81
CA VAL A 178 -1.17 13.14 -11.82
C VAL A 178 -2.37 12.21 -11.95
N GLY A 179 -2.32 11.29 -12.90
CA GLY A 179 -3.33 10.26 -13.06
C GLY A 179 -2.94 8.98 -12.32
N TRP A 180 -3.91 8.29 -11.77
CA TRP A 180 -3.74 6.98 -11.16
C TRP A 180 -4.78 6.01 -11.70
N TYR A 181 -4.31 4.99 -12.43
CA TYR A 181 -5.07 3.83 -12.85
C TYR A 181 -4.79 2.67 -11.90
N ALA A 182 -5.85 2.14 -11.27
CA ALA A 182 -5.76 0.94 -10.46
C ALA A 182 -6.54 -0.19 -11.14
N PHE A 183 -5.86 -1.31 -11.40
CA PHE A 183 -6.39 -2.45 -12.12
C PHE A 183 -6.72 -3.60 -11.18
N THR A 184 -7.83 -4.24 -11.45
CA THR A 184 -8.13 -5.61 -11.06
C THR A 184 -8.17 -6.48 -12.32
N PRO A 185 -8.28 -7.82 -12.23
CA PRO A 185 -8.42 -8.66 -13.41
C PRO A 185 -9.57 -8.25 -14.33
N GLU A 186 -10.67 -7.71 -13.77
CA GLU A 186 -11.93 -7.43 -14.50
C GLU A 186 -12.20 -5.94 -14.71
N ASN A 187 -11.54 -5.07 -13.93
CA ASN A 187 -11.87 -3.63 -13.91
C ASN A 187 -10.64 -2.76 -13.92
N VAL A 188 -10.83 -1.50 -14.32
CA VAL A 188 -9.89 -0.42 -14.10
C VAL A 188 -10.60 0.79 -13.52
N SER A 189 -10.04 1.36 -12.47
CA SER A 189 -10.45 2.65 -11.92
C SER A 189 -9.43 3.73 -12.24
N PHE A 190 -9.90 4.96 -12.38
CA PHE A 190 -9.07 6.14 -12.59
C PHE A 190 -9.38 7.22 -11.55
N ARG A 191 -8.33 7.78 -10.96
CA ARG A 191 -8.40 8.97 -10.11
C ARG A 191 -7.42 10.03 -10.60
N LYS A 192 -7.84 11.28 -10.54
CA LYS A 192 -7.00 12.43 -10.88
C LYS A 192 -6.60 13.18 -9.64
N MET A 193 -5.29 13.34 -9.45
CA MET A 193 -4.73 14.21 -8.43
C MET A 193 -4.43 15.58 -9.03
N THR A 194 -5.02 16.62 -8.49
CA THR A 194 -4.84 18.00 -8.91
C THR A 194 -4.17 18.83 -7.82
N MET A 195 -3.42 19.85 -8.24
CA MET A 195 -2.74 20.77 -7.35
C MET A 195 -3.18 22.20 -7.63
N ASN A 196 -3.64 22.90 -6.61
CA ASN A 196 -3.92 24.33 -6.68
C ASN A 196 -2.76 25.11 -6.07
N SER A 197 -1.88 25.62 -6.93
CA SER A 197 -0.72 26.41 -6.53
C SER A 197 -1.06 27.89 -6.24
N ALA A 198 -2.29 28.32 -6.52
CA ALA A 198 -2.76 29.67 -6.20
C ALA A 198 -3.06 29.84 -4.70
N THR A 199 -3.23 28.73 -3.97
CA THR A 199 -3.44 28.75 -2.51
C THR A 199 -2.13 28.66 -1.74
N LYS A 200 -2.10 29.26 -0.54
CA LYS A 200 -0.97 29.14 0.40
C LYS A 200 -1.55 28.69 1.76
N PRO A 201 -1.36 27.43 2.15
CA PRO A 201 -0.58 26.37 1.50
C PRO A 201 -1.17 25.89 0.15
N VAL A 202 -0.33 25.29 -0.69
CA VAL A 202 -0.78 24.63 -1.93
C VAL A 202 -1.74 23.49 -1.57
N THR A 203 -2.93 23.53 -2.17
CA THR A 203 -3.94 22.49 -1.91
C THR A 203 -3.81 21.38 -2.93
N VAL A 204 -3.84 20.14 -2.44
CA VAL A 204 -3.83 18.93 -3.28
C VAL A 204 -5.16 18.21 -3.09
N LYS A 205 -5.78 17.80 -4.19
CA LYS A 205 -7.05 17.08 -4.21
C LYS A 205 -6.91 15.82 -5.06
N LEU A 206 -7.38 14.70 -4.55
CA LEU A 206 -7.65 13.49 -5.32
C LEU A 206 -9.14 13.44 -5.64
N GLU A 207 -9.47 13.37 -6.92
CA GLU A 207 -10.86 13.29 -7.38
C GLU A 207 -11.45 11.90 -7.10
N GLU A 208 -12.77 11.79 -7.13
CA GLU A 208 -13.46 10.52 -7.00
C GLU A 208 -13.07 9.57 -8.13
N ALA A 209 -13.16 8.26 -7.87
CA ALA A 209 -12.83 7.26 -8.85
C ALA A 209 -13.89 7.23 -9.96
N VAL A 210 -13.42 7.10 -11.20
CA VAL A 210 -14.25 6.71 -12.35
C VAL A 210 -13.79 5.32 -12.73
N GLU A 211 -14.72 4.40 -12.96
CA GLU A 211 -14.42 2.99 -13.19
C GLU A 211 -15.02 2.50 -14.51
N THR A 212 -14.45 1.43 -15.04
CA THR A 212 -14.99 0.68 -16.18
C THR A 212 -14.57 -0.78 -16.09
N GLU A 213 -15.43 -1.68 -16.52
CA GLU A 213 -15.10 -3.08 -16.74
C GLU A 213 -14.19 -3.21 -17.95
N LEU A 214 -13.33 -4.20 -17.93
CA LEU A 214 -12.45 -4.55 -19.04
C LEU A 214 -12.68 -6.02 -19.44
N PRO A 215 -12.68 -6.33 -20.74
CA PRO A 215 -12.67 -7.70 -21.24
C PRO A 215 -11.50 -8.49 -20.64
N ALA A 216 -11.65 -9.81 -20.53
CA ALA A 216 -10.67 -10.65 -19.84
C ALA A 216 -9.28 -10.58 -20.48
N GLU A 217 -9.17 -10.59 -21.81
CA GLU A 217 -7.89 -10.66 -22.52
C GLU A 217 -7.89 -10.03 -23.92
N GLY A 218 -6.68 -9.82 -24.46
CA GLY A 218 -6.42 -9.58 -25.86
C GLY A 218 -6.60 -8.14 -26.35
N GLN A 219 -6.78 -8.02 -27.67
CA GLN A 219 -6.91 -6.72 -28.35
C GLN A 219 -8.15 -5.94 -27.92
N GLU A 220 -9.22 -6.64 -27.54
CA GLU A 220 -10.44 -6.01 -27.06
C GLU A 220 -10.21 -5.28 -25.75
N ARG A 221 -9.45 -5.90 -24.81
CA ARG A 221 -9.04 -5.29 -23.54
C ARG A 221 -8.24 -4.02 -23.76
N ASP A 222 -7.24 -4.04 -24.65
CA ASP A 222 -6.44 -2.86 -24.98
C ASP A 222 -7.28 -1.76 -25.62
N SER A 223 -8.20 -2.12 -26.54
CA SER A 223 -9.11 -1.18 -27.19
C SER A 223 -10.03 -0.48 -26.18
N GLU A 224 -10.67 -1.25 -25.28
CA GLU A 224 -11.56 -0.68 -24.25
C GLU A 224 -10.79 0.18 -23.24
N PHE A 225 -9.61 -0.28 -22.80
CA PHE A 225 -8.76 0.54 -21.97
C PHE A 225 -8.30 1.82 -22.69
N GLY A 226 -7.97 1.75 -23.98
CA GLY A 226 -7.64 2.91 -24.80
C GLY A 226 -8.76 3.95 -24.87
N LYS A 227 -10.02 3.52 -25.03
CA LYS A 227 -11.19 4.41 -24.97
C LYS A 227 -11.32 5.05 -23.58
N PHE A 228 -11.15 4.26 -22.53
CA PHE A 228 -11.19 4.77 -21.16
C PHE A 228 -10.08 5.79 -20.88
N VAL A 229 -8.85 5.55 -21.36
CA VAL A 229 -7.75 6.51 -21.30
C VAL A 229 -8.08 7.83 -21.99
N GLN A 230 -8.65 7.76 -23.21
CA GLN A 230 -9.06 8.97 -23.93
C GLN A 230 -10.14 9.75 -23.18
N LYS A 231 -11.12 9.07 -22.60
CA LYS A 231 -12.20 9.66 -21.81
C LYS A 231 -11.67 10.33 -20.55
N THR A 232 -10.80 9.66 -19.79
CA THR A 232 -10.34 10.09 -18.46
C THR A 232 -9.23 11.14 -18.51
N LEU A 233 -8.34 11.07 -19.49
CA LEU A 233 -7.30 12.08 -19.67
C LEU A 233 -7.80 13.32 -20.41
N GLY A 234 -8.70 13.15 -21.38
CA GLY A 234 -9.30 14.26 -22.13
C GLY A 234 -8.27 15.23 -22.68
N ARG A 235 -8.50 16.52 -22.42
CA ARG A 235 -7.58 17.63 -22.79
C ARG A 235 -6.68 18.09 -21.65
N ASP A 236 -6.75 17.44 -20.49
CA ASP A 236 -5.99 17.82 -19.31
C ASP A 236 -4.50 17.53 -19.46
N LEU A 237 -3.71 18.37 -18.81
CA LEU A 237 -2.25 18.23 -18.81
C LEU A 237 -1.81 17.44 -17.58
N PHE A 238 -1.27 16.26 -17.81
CA PHE A 238 -0.70 15.42 -16.78
C PHE A 238 0.83 15.43 -16.81
N SER A 239 1.46 15.51 -15.63
CA SER A 239 2.91 15.34 -15.49
C SER A 239 3.30 13.88 -15.53
N SER A 240 2.51 13.03 -14.86
CA SER A 240 2.72 11.59 -14.82
C SER A 240 1.43 10.82 -14.66
N ILE A 241 1.54 9.54 -15.00
CA ILE A 241 0.51 8.52 -14.78
C ILE A 241 1.13 7.42 -13.93
N GLN A 242 0.42 7.01 -12.89
CA GLN A 242 0.75 5.86 -12.07
C GLN A 242 -0.21 4.72 -12.39
N ILE A 243 0.29 3.51 -12.56
CA ILE A 243 -0.48 2.30 -12.81
C ILE A 243 -0.18 1.30 -11.71
N THR A 244 -1.23 0.76 -11.10
CA THR A 244 -1.16 -0.24 -10.04
C THR A 244 -2.14 -1.37 -10.29
N GLY A 245 -1.96 -2.48 -9.59
CA GLY A 245 -2.86 -3.65 -9.63
C GLY A 245 -2.42 -4.72 -10.61
N ASP A 246 -2.92 -5.94 -10.40
CA ASP A 246 -2.45 -7.15 -11.08
C ASP A 246 -3.10 -7.37 -12.45
N GLY A 247 -4.18 -6.63 -12.75
CA GLY A 247 -4.86 -6.70 -14.04
C GLY A 247 -4.15 -6.00 -15.20
N PHE A 248 -3.02 -5.30 -14.94
CA PHE A 248 -2.26 -4.62 -15.98
C PHE A 248 -1.04 -5.44 -16.42
N SER A 249 -0.86 -5.58 -17.75
CA SER A 249 0.39 -6.07 -18.35
C SER A 249 0.70 -5.27 -19.60
N GLN A 250 1.98 -4.99 -19.83
CA GLN A 250 2.43 -4.34 -21.07
C GLN A 250 2.21 -5.22 -22.30
N ASP A 251 2.11 -6.53 -22.14
CA ASP A 251 1.96 -7.49 -23.22
C ASP A 251 0.64 -7.31 -23.98
N TRP A 252 -0.45 -6.95 -23.28
CA TRP A 252 -1.74 -6.70 -23.92
C TRP A 252 -2.03 -5.21 -24.16
N ALA A 253 -1.35 -4.29 -23.46
CA ALA A 253 -1.69 -2.87 -23.39
C ALA A 253 -0.89 -1.99 -24.37
N GLU A 254 -0.42 -2.51 -25.50
CA GLU A 254 0.51 -1.79 -26.39
C GLU A 254 -0.04 -0.46 -26.90
N GLN A 255 -1.28 -0.43 -27.38
CA GLN A 255 -1.91 0.78 -27.92
C GLN A 255 -2.22 1.78 -26.79
N SER A 256 -2.75 1.30 -25.68
CA SER A 256 -3.06 2.15 -24.52
C SER A 256 -1.80 2.76 -23.90
N VAL A 257 -0.69 2.02 -23.83
CA VAL A 257 0.59 2.55 -23.35
C VAL A 257 1.09 3.70 -24.26
N ARG A 258 0.94 3.58 -25.57
CA ARG A 258 1.24 4.68 -26.50
C ARG A 258 0.40 5.93 -26.23
N LEU A 259 -0.90 5.75 -25.96
CA LEU A 259 -1.81 6.85 -25.58
C LEU A 259 -1.42 7.47 -24.24
N LEU A 260 -1.07 6.65 -23.25
CA LEU A 260 -0.62 7.12 -21.94
C LEU A 260 0.67 7.93 -22.03
N CYS A 261 1.62 7.51 -22.85
CA CYS A 261 2.90 8.21 -23.07
C CYS A 261 2.80 9.44 -24.01
N TYR A 262 1.65 9.69 -24.62
CA TYR A 262 1.45 10.82 -25.50
C TYR A 262 1.74 12.15 -24.76
N GLN A 263 2.25 13.16 -25.48
CA GLN A 263 2.68 14.46 -24.95
C GLN A 263 3.79 14.38 -23.89
N LYS A 264 4.66 13.36 -23.99
CA LYS A 264 5.81 13.15 -23.09
C LYS A 264 5.42 12.96 -21.62
N ARG A 265 4.22 12.45 -21.36
CA ARG A 265 3.82 12.05 -20.00
C ARG A 265 4.72 10.92 -19.52
N LYS A 266 5.11 10.98 -18.26
CA LYS A 266 5.86 9.90 -17.61
C LYS A 266 4.87 8.87 -17.08
N VAL A 267 5.01 7.63 -17.51
CA VAL A 267 4.15 6.52 -17.06
C VAL A 267 4.99 5.60 -16.17
N PHE A 268 4.49 5.30 -15.00
CA PHE A 268 5.11 4.42 -14.03
C PHE A 268 4.15 3.28 -13.70
N TYR A 269 4.70 2.09 -13.58
CA TYR A 269 3.99 0.89 -13.18
C TYR A 269 4.64 0.26 -11.95
N GLY A 270 3.82 -0.16 -10.98
CA GLY A 270 4.29 -0.89 -9.81
C GLY A 270 3.35 -0.79 -8.61
N ASN A 271 3.28 -1.87 -7.86
CA ASN A 271 2.37 -2.02 -6.72
C ASN A 271 2.97 -1.49 -5.40
N ASN A 272 4.28 -1.25 -5.32
CA ASN A 272 4.94 -0.87 -4.06
C ASN A 272 4.86 0.62 -3.71
N LEU A 273 4.09 1.38 -4.46
CA LEU A 273 3.94 2.83 -4.21
C LEU A 273 3.19 3.13 -2.90
N PHE A 274 2.25 2.25 -2.48
CA PHE A 274 1.47 2.47 -1.27
C PHE A 274 2.32 2.29 -0.01
N ALA A 275 3.08 1.19 0.10
CA ALA A 275 4.02 1.00 1.20
C ALA A 275 5.05 2.14 1.27
N LYS A 276 5.60 2.57 0.12
CA LYS A 276 6.52 3.70 0.04
C LYS A 276 5.88 5.02 0.44
N GLY A 277 4.64 5.27 0.01
CA GLY A 277 3.87 6.45 0.37
C GLY A 277 3.62 6.55 1.87
N ALA A 278 3.18 5.44 2.47
CA ALA A 278 3.00 5.33 3.92
C ALA A 278 4.30 5.65 4.67
N CYS A 279 5.43 5.13 4.19
CA CYS A 279 6.76 5.41 4.74
C CYS A 279 7.14 6.91 4.63
N CYS A 280 6.76 7.58 3.54
CA CYS A 280 7.11 8.98 3.28
C CYS A 280 6.36 9.98 4.15
N ARG A 281 5.15 9.67 4.66
CA ARG A 281 4.35 10.58 5.47
C ARG A 281 5.10 11.14 6.70
N LYS A 282 5.82 10.31 7.43
CA LYS A 282 6.54 10.73 8.63
C LYS A 282 7.81 11.57 8.34
N ARG A 283 8.28 11.55 7.09
CA ARG A 283 9.40 12.38 6.63
C ARG A 283 9.04 13.86 6.58
N GLU A 284 7.81 14.20 6.19
CA GLU A 284 7.36 15.57 6.00
C GLU A 284 7.53 16.45 7.23
N ASN A 285 7.39 15.86 8.42
CA ASN A 285 7.62 16.57 9.68
C ASN A 285 9.10 16.96 9.92
N ARG A 286 10.06 16.46 9.13
CA ARG A 286 11.48 16.75 9.29
C ARG A 286 12.07 17.71 8.25
N LYS A 287 11.56 17.71 7.02
CA LYS A 287 12.07 18.60 5.98
C LYS A 287 11.01 19.64 5.62
N GLN A 288 11.34 20.88 5.82
CA GLN A 288 10.51 22.09 5.55
C GLN A 288 10.08 22.26 4.08
N GLY A 289 10.17 21.21 3.24
CA GLY A 289 9.92 21.26 1.81
C GLY A 289 8.44 21.23 1.40
N ILE A 290 7.53 20.76 2.29
CA ILE A 290 6.08 20.76 2.04
C ILE A 290 5.35 21.62 3.08
N LYS A 291 6.03 22.55 3.73
CA LYS A 291 5.35 23.63 4.43
C LYS A 291 4.51 24.38 3.41
N GLY A 292 3.21 24.18 3.50
CA GLY A 292 2.27 24.83 2.64
C GLY A 292 1.48 23.93 1.70
N ILE A 293 1.45 22.61 1.90
CA ILE A 293 0.51 21.72 1.22
C ILE A 293 -0.55 21.27 2.22
N SER A 294 -1.82 21.53 1.90
CA SER A 294 -2.99 21.05 2.63
C SER A 294 -3.68 19.97 1.81
N LEU A 295 -3.89 18.80 2.43
CA LEU A 295 -4.68 17.72 1.84
C LEU A 295 -6.16 18.05 2.05
N PHE A 296 -6.89 18.18 0.97
CA PHE A 296 -8.34 18.37 1.04
C PHE A 296 -8.98 16.98 1.08
N LYS A 297 -9.31 16.48 2.28
CA LYS A 297 -10.25 15.37 2.44
C LYS A 297 -11.66 15.96 2.36
N ARG A 298 -12.49 15.51 1.40
CA ARG A 298 -13.92 15.53 1.63
C ARG A 298 -14.19 14.46 2.70
N PHE A 299 -14.42 14.88 3.92
CA PHE A 299 -15.20 14.05 4.82
C PHE A 299 -16.59 13.97 4.18
N SER A 300 -16.90 12.83 3.55
CA SER A 300 -18.28 12.41 3.40
C SER A 300 -18.75 12.21 4.83
N GLY A 301 -19.50 13.19 5.34
CA GLY A 301 -20.08 13.12 6.67
C GLY A 301 -20.92 11.86 6.74
N TYR A 302 -20.58 10.99 7.67
CA TYR A 302 -21.55 10.07 8.21
C TYR A 302 -22.41 10.90 9.17
N GLY A 303 -23.63 11.27 8.68
CA GLY A 303 -24.74 11.66 9.51
C GLY A 303 -25.47 10.41 9.98
#